data_e82f57286006449bfa419250fffb738b
#
_entry.id   e82f57286006449bfa419250fffb738b
#
_cell.length_a   1.000
_cell.length_b   1.000
_cell.length_c   1.000
_cell.angle_alpha   90.00
_cell.angle_beta   90.00
_cell.angle_gamma   90.00
#
_symmetry.space_group_name_H-M   'P 1'
#
loop_
_entity.id
_entity.type
_entity.pdbx_description
1 polymer ?
#
loop_
_entity_poly.entity_id
_entity_poly.type
_entity_poly.pdbx_seq_one_letter_code
_entity_poly.pdbx_strand_id
1 'polypeptide(L)'
;MQPPSQSRLRIGRTLLRDLLQFHPRIFAIAVGGASVYAVCTVASSFGVAYLVDEVILPRFEKGKIDIGVYLTGAVIVICIGLLRAFGVVIRRSFAGISNWRTVESLSMLLVKHIMTQPLFWHKKKMTGDLVARVGVDSDAAAEVLGPLPFSTSVVLLVFLTGGWLVIVDVPLGLVAISVIPILLVLNVGYQRRIDKHYDTAQHELGALSSAVHESFDGVMVVKAFGAEERETRRLSVISTRLKDARIRAVSARSTFEALLDGVPSLVNILLLVIGAMRVESKNMSVGELTSFIYLFTLLIFPLRIIGYVLSSVPHSASGYKRVREILNEPVALDPQTMILQSSVELGVRLEGITFRFGDELPDVLKNITLEIAAGKTVVVVGATGSGKSTLLSVMAGLLQPDKGTVWIANRSASIVFQEPFLFSGTIRHNINMGRSITDNVLQKSLYLAGADGFVGALEEGVNTVIGERGISLSGGQRQRISLARAIAQESSVLLLDDTTSALDTITESIVIDRLRGSENIITTIIVASRPSTIALADEVIFIENGKLSDQGSHPDLLMRSGNYRLLMQSFEHDRDQGGL
;
A
#
# COMPACT_ATOMS: atom_id res chain seq x y z
N MET A 1 -23.37 -14.23 -3.08
CA MET A 1 -24.58 -13.46 -2.71
C MET A 1 -24.20 -11.98 -2.61
N GLN A 2 -24.75 -11.11 -3.47
CA GLN A 2 -24.52 -9.67 -3.37
C GLN A 2 -25.35 -9.12 -2.19
N PRO A 3 -24.80 -8.28 -1.31
CA PRO A 3 -25.57 -7.68 -0.22
C PRO A 3 -26.62 -6.70 -0.78
N PRO A 4 -27.78 -6.56 -0.12
CA PRO A 4 -28.89 -5.73 -0.58
C PRO A 4 -28.50 -4.24 -0.66
N SER A 5 -29.17 -3.49 -1.54
CA SER A 5 -28.88 -2.09 -1.89
C SER A 5 -28.76 -1.12 -0.70
N GLN A 6 -29.44 -1.37 0.39
CA GLN A 6 -29.34 -0.58 1.63
C GLN A 6 -27.97 -0.66 2.31
N SER A 7 -27.21 -1.75 2.12
CA SER A 7 -25.86 -1.89 2.68
C SER A 7 -24.84 -1.03 1.92
N ARG A 8 -25.00 -0.87 0.61
CA ARG A 8 -24.07 -0.07 -0.24
C ARG A 8 -24.12 1.42 0.07
N LEU A 9 -25.31 1.98 0.27
CA LEU A 9 -25.48 3.40 0.66
C LEU A 9 -24.89 3.68 2.05
N ARG A 10 -25.07 2.75 2.99
CA ARG A 10 -24.51 2.87 4.34
C ARG A 10 -22.98 2.84 4.32
N ILE A 11 -22.40 1.94 3.52
CA ILE A 11 -20.93 1.85 3.36
C ILE A 11 -20.39 3.12 2.70
N GLY A 12 -21.02 3.61 1.64
CA GLY A 12 -20.62 4.86 0.98
C GLY A 12 -20.67 6.08 1.92
N ARG A 13 -21.71 6.17 2.77
CA ARG A 13 -21.83 7.27 3.75
C ARG A 13 -20.74 7.20 4.83
N THR A 14 -20.43 6.01 5.31
CA THR A 14 -19.36 5.81 6.31
C THR A 14 -18.00 6.14 5.71
N LEU A 15 -17.73 5.64 4.50
CA LEU A 15 -16.52 5.95 3.73
C LEU A 15 -16.30 7.46 3.61
N LEU A 16 -17.31 8.18 3.09
CA LEU A 16 -17.20 9.62 2.88
C LEU A 16 -17.00 10.38 4.19
N ARG A 17 -17.71 10.01 5.24
CA ARG A 17 -17.54 10.62 6.56
C ARG A 17 -16.12 10.45 7.07
N ASP A 18 -15.59 9.23 7.01
CA ASP A 18 -14.28 8.92 7.56
C ASP A 18 -13.17 9.60 6.73
N LEU A 19 -13.28 9.60 5.40
CA LEU A 19 -12.29 10.25 4.53
C LEU A 19 -12.30 11.78 4.66
N LEU A 20 -13.46 12.40 4.78
CA LEU A 20 -13.59 13.85 4.93
C LEU A 20 -13.04 14.36 6.26
N GLN A 21 -12.97 13.50 7.29
CA GLN A 21 -12.41 13.87 8.59
C GLN A 21 -10.89 14.09 8.57
N PHE A 22 -10.16 13.52 7.60
CA PHE A 22 -8.71 13.72 7.50
C PHE A 22 -8.35 15.17 7.19
N HIS A 23 -9.02 15.79 6.19
CA HIS A 23 -8.68 17.14 5.73
C HIS A 23 -9.91 18.00 5.42
N PRO A 24 -10.81 18.26 6.40
CA PRO A 24 -12.11 18.89 6.17
C PRO A 24 -12.01 20.33 5.63
N ARG A 25 -11.01 21.09 6.09
CA ARG A 25 -10.80 22.49 5.64
C ARG A 25 -10.42 22.58 4.17
N ILE A 26 -9.53 21.69 3.71
CA ILE A 26 -9.07 21.65 2.32
C ILE A 26 -10.24 21.28 1.40
N PHE A 27 -11.02 20.29 1.80
CA PHE A 27 -12.22 19.89 1.05
C PHE A 27 -13.28 21.00 1.01
N ALA A 28 -13.50 21.71 2.12
CA ALA A 28 -14.44 22.85 2.16
C ALA A 28 -14.04 23.98 1.21
N ILE A 29 -12.73 24.28 1.08
CA ILE A 29 -12.24 25.26 0.09
C ILE A 29 -12.54 24.79 -1.35
N ALA A 30 -12.33 23.50 -1.64
CA ALA A 30 -12.67 22.92 -2.94
C ALA A 30 -14.17 23.07 -3.28
N VAL A 31 -15.04 22.81 -2.30
CA VAL A 31 -16.49 22.98 -2.42
C VAL A 31 -16.85 24.47 -2.57
N GLY A 32 -16.18 25.38 -1.86
CA GLY A 32 -16.34 26.83 -2.05
C GLY A 32 -16.02 27.28 -3.49
N GLY A 33 -14.89 26.83 -4.05
CA GLY A 33 -14.54 27.07 -5.44
C GLY A 33 -15.55 26.46 -6.43
N ALA A 34 -16.08 25.28 -6.10
CA ALA A 34 -17.14 24.61 -6.86
C ALA A 34 -18.45 25.43 -6.86
N SER A 35 -18.81 26.04 -5.74
CA SER A 35 -19.99 26.90 -5.59
C SER A 35 -19.83 28.19 -6.40
N VAL A 36 -18.67 28.83 -6.34
CA VAL A 36 -18.34 29.99 -7.17
C VAL A 36 -18.50 29.68 -8.67
N TYR A 37 -17.96 28.54 -9.10
CA TYR A 37 -18.11 28.07 -10.48
C TYR A 37 -19.60 27.94 -10.89
N ALA A 38 -20.43 27.30 -10.03
CA ALA A 38 -21.85 27.11 -10.34
C ALA A 38 -22.61 28.44 -10.44
N VAL A 39 -22.42 29.32 -9.48
CA VAL A 39 -23.04 30.66 -9.47
C VAL A 39 -22.63 31.49 -10.69
N CYS A 40 -21.32 31.54 -10.98
CA CYS A 40 -20.82 32.28 -12.14
C CYS A 40 -21.29 31.68 -13.47
N THR A 41 -21.52 30.36 -13.54
CA THR A 41 -22.07 29.71 -14.73
C THR A 41 -23.52 30.16 -14.98
N VAL A 42 -24.34 30.26 -13.95
CA VAL A 42 -25.70 30.82 -14.09
C VAL A 42 -25.65 32.32 -14.36
N ALA A 43 -24.78 33.07 -13.67
CA ALA A 43 -24.59 34.50 -13.91
C ALA A 43 -24.16 34.81 -15.36
N SER A 44 -23.42 33.90 -16.02
CA SER A 44 -23.04 34.11 -17.42
C SER A 44 -24.22 34.15 -18.39
N SER A 45 -25.35 33.51 -18.04
CA SER A 45 -26.58 33.60 -18.87
C SER A 45 -27.19 35.01 -18.86
N PHE A 46 -27.13 35.69 -17.72
CA PHE A 46 -27.57 37.13 -17.65
C PHE A 46 -26.68 38.01 -18.51
N GLY A 47 -25.35 37.76 -18.49
CA GLY A 47 -24.42 38.50 -19.36
C GLY A 47 -24.74 38.29 -20.84
N VAL A 48 -25.13 37.05 -21.23
CA VAL A 48 -25.56 36.75 -22.60
C VAL A 48 -26.86 37.46 -22.95
N ALA A 49 -27.88 37.43 -22.07
CA ALA A 49 -29.13 38.13 -22.28
C ALA A 49 -28.90 39.64 -22.47
N TYR A 50 -28.14 40.27 -21.57
CA TYR A 50 -27.80 41.69 -21.64
C TYR A 50 -27.08 42.04 -22.94
N LEU A 51 -26.10 41.26 -23.37
CA LEU A 51 -25.40 41.51 -24.63
C LEU A 51 -26.31 41.42 -25.84
N VAL A 52 -27.25 40.48 -25.86
CA VAL A 52 -28.18 40.33 -26.98
C VAL A 52 -29.17 41.47 -27.01
N ASP A 53 -29.84 41.78 -25.91
CA ASP A 53 -30.93 42.75 -25.86
C ASP A 53 -30.47 44.22 -25.89
N GLU A 54 -29.35 44.55 -25.20
CA GLU A 54 -28.90 45.93 -25.06
C GLU A 54 -27.77 46.33 -26.03
N VAL A 55 -27.00 45.34 -26.54
CA VAL A 55 -25.84 45.62 -27.40
C VAL A 55 -26.11 45.18 -28.83
N ILE A 56 -26.53 43.92 -29.06
CA ILE A 56 -26.65 43.36 -30.41
C ILE A 56 -27.90 43.85 -31.13
N LEU A 57 -29.08 43.66 -30.54
CA LEU A 57 -30.36 44.04 -31.17
C LEU A 57 -30.45 45.55 -31.48
N PRO A 58 -30.12 46.49 -30.57
CA PRO A 58 -30.17 47.93 -30.88
C PRO A 58 -29.21 48.35 -31.99
N ARG A 59 -28.10 47.60 -32.18
CA ARG A 59 -27.18 47.83 -33.30
C ARG A 59 -27.86 47.64 -34.67
N PHE A 60 -28.66 46.59 -34.77
CA PHE A 60 -29.36 46.25 -35.99
C PHE A 60 -30.56 47.17 -36.20
N GLU A 61 -31.25 47.60 -35.15
CA GLU A 61 -32.41 48.46 -35.23
C GLU A 61 -32.05 49.94 -35.41
N LYS A 62 -31.08 50.47 -34.64
CA LYS A 62 -30.78 51.93 -34.57
C LYS A 62 -29.48 52.32 -35.30
N GLY A 63 -28.71 51.34 -35.79
CA GLY A 63 -27.46 51.56 -36.51
C GLY A 63 -26.29 52.11 -35.69
N LYS A 64 -26.50 52.47 -34.42
CA LYS A 64 -25.47 52.97 -33.48
C LYS A 64 -25.58 52.25 -32.12
N ILE A 65 -24.47 52.14 -31.46
CA ILE A 65 -24.38 51.59 -30.06
C ILE A 65 -23.76 52.68 -29.20
N ASP A 66 -24.29 52.87 -28.00
CA ASP A 66 -23.63 53.68 -26.99
C ASP A 66 -22.38 52.92 -26.51
N ILE A 67 -21.21 53.56 -26.59
CA ILE A 67 -19.93 53.01 -26.16
C ILE A 67 -19.99 52.62 -24.69
N GLY A 68 -20.73 53.35 -23.85
CA GLY A 68 -20.92 53.03 -22.44
C GLY A 68 -21.59 51.68 -22.23
N VAL A 69 -22.66 51.38 -22.96
CA VAL A 69 -23.40 50.11 -22.91
C VAL A 69 -22.52 48.95 -23.38
N TYR A 70 -21.78 49.14 -24.47
CA TYR A 70 -20.83 48.14 -24.97
C TYR A 70 -19.74 47.82 -23.96
N LEU A 71 -19.09 48.83 -23.35
CA LEU A 71 -18.05 48.65 -22.34
C LEU A 71 -18.60 47.97 -21.10
N THR A 72 -19.81 48.34 -20.65
CA THR A 72 -20.46 47.69 -19.50
C THR A 72 -20.69 46.21 -19.75
N GLY A 73 -21.23 45.84 -20.91
CA GLY A 73 -21.43 44.44 -21.29
C GLY A 73 -20.12 43.64 -21.34
N ALA A 74 -19.08 44.24 -21.94
CA ALA A 74 -17.76 43.61 -22.01
C ALA A 74 -17.16 43.38 -20.60
N VAL A 75 -17.23 44.38 -19.72
CA VAL A 75 -16.75 44.28 -18.34
C VAL A 75 -17.50 43.19 -17.57
N ILE A 76 -18.83 43.11 -17.67
CA ILE A 76 -19.65 42.08 -17.01
C ILE A 76 -19.19 40.69 -17.44
N VAL A 77 -19.08 40.44 -18.75
CA VAL A 77 -18.69 39.12 -19.26
C VAL A 77 -17.27 38.73 -18.85
N ILE A 78 -16.32 39.67 -18.93
CA ILE A 78 -14.93 39.46 -18.52
C ILE A 78 -14.86 39.16 -17.02
N CYS A 79 -15.52 39.94 -16.17
CA CYS A 79 -15.52 39.71 -14.71
C CYS A 79 -16.13 38.35 -14.33
N ILE A 80 -17.27 37.99 -14.93
CA ILE A 80 -17.89 36.67 -14.70
C ILE A 80 -16.96 35.57 -15.19
N GLY A 81 -16.34 35.73 -16.37
CA GLY A 81 -15.39 34.75 -16.91
C GLY A 81 -14.17 34.54 -16.03
N LEU A 82 -13.56 35.61 -15.54
CA LEU A 82 -12.40 35.56 -14.64
C LEU A 82 -12.77 34.93 -13.30
N LEU A 83 -13.90 35.31 -12.70
CA LEU A 83 -14.35 34.76 -11.43
C LEU A 83 -14.71 33.27 -11.55
N ARG A 84 -15.32 32.88 -12.67
CA ARG A 84 -15.59 31.48 -13.00
C ARG A 84 -14.31 30.68 -13.15
N ALA A 85 -13.30 31.19 -13.88
CA ALA A 85 -11.99 30.55 -14.03
C ALA A 85 -11.29 30.39 -12.68
N PHE A 86 -11.31 31.42 -11.85
CA PHE A 86 -10.78 31.36 -10.48
C PHE A 86 -11.46 30.27 -9.64
N GLY A 87 -12.79 30.18 -9.70
CA GLY A 87 -13.55 29.10 -9.03
C GLY A 87 -13.13 27.71 -9.50
N VAL A 88 -12.89 27.53 -10.82
CA VAL A 88 -12.41 26.25 -11.38
C VAL A 88 -11.02 25.89 -10.87
N VAL A 89 -10.09 26.87 -10.82
CA VAL A 89 -8.72 26.65 -10.32
C VAL A 89 -8.76 26.22 -8.86
N ILE A 90 -9.47 26.97 -7.99
CA ILE A 90 -9.61 26.60 -6.58
C ILE A 90 -10.20 25.19 -6.44
N ARG A 91 -11.33 24.93 -7.10
CA ARG A 91 -11.97 23.62 -7.02
C ARG A 91 -11.03 22.48 -7.38
N ARG A 92 -10.34 22.59 -8.55
CA ARG A 92 -9.46 21.51 -9.05
C ARG A 92 -8.22 21.33 -8.19
N SER A 93 -7.54 22.43 -7.83
CA SER A 93 -6.32 22.37 -7.03
C SER A 93 -6.59 21.79 -5.64
N PHE A 94 -7.59 22.30 -4.95
CA PHE A 94 -7.89 21.85 -3.59
C PHE A 94 -8.56 20.46 -3.55
N ALA A 95 -9.28 20.04 -4.59
CA ALA A 95 -9.75 18.67 -4.72
C ALA A 95 -8.56 17.70 -4.85
N GLY A 96 -7.58 18.02 -5.71
CA GLY A 96 -6.37 17.22 -5.87
C GLY A 96 -5.53 17.17 -4.58
N ILE A 97 -5.33 18.32 -3.92
CA ILE A 97 -4.62 18.39 -2.63
C ILE A 97 -5.33 17.55 -1.56
N SER A 98 -6.67 17.64 -1.48
CA SER A 98 -7.46 16.84 -0.53
C SER A 98 -7.29 15.34 -0.78
N ASN A 99 -7.35 14.92 -2.04
CA ASN A 99 -7.16 13.53 -2.43
C ASN A 99 -5.78 13.00 -2.00
N TRP A 100 -4.71 13.65 -2.46
CA TRP A 100 -3.34 13.17 -2.20
C TRP A 100 -2.93 13.21 -0.74
N ARG A 101 -3.35 14.24 0.02
CA ARG A 101 -3.12 14.24 1.47
C ARG A 101 -3.89 13.16 2.21
N THR A 102 -5.07 12.78 1.71
CA THR A 102 -5.82 11.67 2.30
C THR A 102 -5.15 10.34 1.99
N VAL A 103 -4.63 10.14 0.77
CA VAL A 103 -3.80 8.97 0.41
C VAL A 103 -2.59 8.87 1.33
N GLU A 104 -1.83 9.96 1.49
CA GLU A 104 -0.69 10.03 2.40
C GLU A 104 -1.07 9.62 3.82
N SER A 105 -2.14 10.21 4.36
CA SER A 105 -2.61 9.93 5.71
C SER A 105 -3.02 8.47 5.92
N LEU A 106 -3.73 7.88 4.96
CA LEU A 106 -4.13 6.47 4.99
C LEU A 106 -2.93 5.54 4.89
N SER A 107 -2.03 5.81 3.94
CA SER A 107 -0.82 5.00 3.73
C SER A 107 0.08 5.04 4.97
N MET A 108 0.30 6.22 5.57
CA MET A 108 1.09 6.34 6.80
C MET A 108 0.44 5.65 7.99
N LEU A 109 -0.90 5.74 8.11
CA LEU A 109 -1.65 5.03 9.16
C LEU A 109 -1.49 3.51 9.02
N LEU A 110 -1.60 2.99 7.78
CA LEU A 110 -1.39 1.58 7.48
C LEU A 110 0.05 1.14 7.77
N VAL A 111 1.04 1.89 7.28
CA VAL A 111 2.47 1.56 7.53
C VAL A 111 2.73 1.49 9.04
N LYS A 112 2.28 2.50 9.79
CA LYS A 112 2.44 2.51 11.24
C LYS A 112 1.79 1.29 11.88
N HIS A 113 0.54 0.98 11.51
CA HIS A 113 -0.20 -0.16 12.05
C HIS A 113 0.47 -1.50 11.68
N ILE A 114 0.89 -1.68 10.42
CA ILE A 114 1.60 -2.88 9.96
C ILE A 114 2.92 -3.08 10.72
N MET A 115 3.70 -2.00 10.90
CA MET A 115 4.99 -2.08 11.61
C MET A 115 4.85 -2.40 13.10
N THR A 116 3.70 -2.15 13.71
CA THR A 116 3.42 -2.52 15.11
C THR A 116 2.88 -3.95 15.27
N GLN A 117 2.61 -4.66 14.18
CA GLN A 117 2.16 -6.04 14.24
C GLN A 117 3.30 -7.01 14.57
N PRO A 118 3.05 -8.12 15.29
CA PRO A 118 4.06 -9.08 15.69
C PRO A 118 4.62 -9.84 14.48
N LEU A 119 5.84 -10.38 14.61
CA LEU A 119 6.52 -11.14 13.56
C LEU A 119 5.65 -12.29 13.00
N PHE A 120 4.90 -12.96 13.85
CA PHE A 120 4.03 -14.05 13.43
C PHE A 120 2.90 -13.60 12.49
N TRP A 121 2.35 -12.42 12.71
CA TRP A 121 1.37 -11.81 11.82
C TRP A 121 1.96 -11.58 10.42
N HIS A 122 3.19 -11.05 10.35
CA HIS A 122 3.90 -10.84 9.08
C HIS A 122 4.16 -12.15 8.32
N LYS A 123 4.48 -13.25 9.04
CA LYS A 123 4.66 -14.57 8.42
C LYS A 123 3.39 -15.16 7.81
N LYS A 124 2.21 -14.77 8.30
CA LYS A 124 0.90 -15.20 7.75
C LYS A 124 0.44 -14.39 6.55
N LYS A 125 0.98 -13.19 6.33
CA LYS A 125 0.56 -12.28 5.26
C LYS A 125 1.58 -12.29 4.13
N MET A 126 1.09 -12.22 2.91
CA MET A 126 1.98 -12.06 1.75
C MET A 126 2.44 -10.60 1.67
N THR A 127 3.75 -10.38 1.58
CA THR A 127 4.34 -9.02 1.50
C THR A 127 3.74 -8.21 0.35
N GLY A 128 3.51 -8.83 -0.82
CA GLY A 128 2.90 -8.17 -1.96
C GLY A 128 1.47 -7.67 -1.69
N ASP A 129 0.66 -8.41 -0.90
CA ASP A 129 -0.68 -7.96 -0.49
C ASP A 129 -0.59 -6.74 0.44
N LEU A 130 0.34 -6.74 1.39
CA LEU A 130 0.54 -5.59 2.29
C LEU A 130 0.99 -4.34 1.53
N VAL A 131 1.92 -4.47 0.58
CA VAL A 131 2.36 -3.36 -0.28
C VAL A 131 1.21 -2.83 -1.13
N ALA A 132 0.39 -3.72 -1.72
CA ALA A 132 -0.78 -3.32 -2.48
C ALA A 132 -1.81 -2.56 -1.62
N ARG A 133 -2.01 -2.96 -0.37
CA ARG A 133 -2.93 -2.27 0.56
C ARG A 133 -2.44 -0.88 0.93
N VAL A 134 -1.15 -0.70 1.15
CA VAL A 134 -0.57 0.62 1.45
C VAL A 134 -0.62 1.56 0.26
N GLY A 135 -0.31 1.10 -0.95
CA GLY A 135 -0.26 1.92 -2.16
C GLY A 135 -1.61 1.94 -2.89
N VAL A 136 -1.94 0.82 -3.53
CA VAL A 136 -3.07 0.73 -4.47
C VAL A 136 -4.43 0.88 -3.79
N ASP A 137 -4.65 0.22 -2.65
CA ASP A 137 -5.94 0.28 -1.97
C ASP A 137 -6.18 1.61 -1.26
N SER A 138 -5.12 2.25 -0.75
CA SER A 138 -5.21 3.60 -0.16
C SER A 138 -5.53 4.65 -1.23
N ASP A 139 -4.93 4.54 -2.42
CA ASP A 139 -5.22 5.41 -3.56
C ASP A 139 -6.66 5.20 -4.04
N ALA A 140 -7.06 3.96 -4.29
CA ALA A 140 -8.43 3.62 -4.67
C ALA A 140 -9.47 4.10 -3.63
N ALA A 141 -9.17 3.99 -2.32
CA ALA A 141 -10.06 4.46 -1.26
C ALA A 141 -10.30 5.98 -1.34
N ALA A 142 -9.26 6.76 -1.60
CA ALA A 142 -9.34 8.21 -1.65
C ALA A 142 -9.85 8.76 -2.98
N GLU A 143 -9.82 7.98 -4.08
CA GLU A 143 -10.13 8.43 -5.45
C GLU A 143 -11.47 9.18 -5.56
N VAL A 144 -12.48 8.79 -4.78
CA VAL A 144 -13.79 9.45 -4.74
C VAL A 144 -13.72 10.92 -4.34
N LEU A 145 -12.71 11.35 -3.57
CA LEU A 145 -12.55 12.73 -3.11
C LEU A 145 -12.23 13.69 -4.26
N GLY A 146 -11.57 13.24 -5.32
CA GLY A 146 -11.23 14.06 -6.49
C GLY A 146 -12.46 14.64 -7.20
N PRO A 147 -13.39 13.81 -7.67
CA PRO A 147 -14.58 14.27 -8.39
C PRO A 147 -15.71 14.80 -7.46
N LEU A 148 -15.65 14.59 -6.16
CA LEU A 148 -16.73 14.97 -5.24
C LEU A 148 -17.04 16.47 -5.21
N PRO A 149 -16.05 17.41 -5.15
CA PRO A 149 -16.32 18.84 -5.20
C PRO A 149 -16.95 19.27 -6.53
N PHE A 150 -16.61 18.59 -7.64
CA PHE A 150 -17.28 18.83 -8.91
C PHE A 150 -18.74 18.40 -8.87
N SER A 151 -19.06 17.24 -8.27
CA SER A 151 -20.43 16.75 -8.11
C SER A 151 -21.28 17.71 -7.29
N THR A 152 -20.73 18.31 -6.22
CA THR A 152 -21.45 19.33 -5.45
C THR A 152 -21.75 20.56 -6.29
N SER A 153 -20.81 20.98 -7.17
CA SER A 153 -21.08 22.10 -8.10
C SER A 153 -22.16 21.76 -9.11
N VAL A 154 -22.21 20.51 -9.59
CA VAL A 154 -23.26 20.07 -10.54
C VAL A 154 -24.63 20.08 -9.89
N VAL A 155 -24.75 19.55 -8.67
CA VAL A 155 -26.02 19.59 -7.92
C VAL A 155 -26.48 21.04 -7.74
N LEU A 156 -25.59 21.91 -7.27
CA LEU A 156 -25.90 23.35 -7.10
C LEU A 156 -26.29 24.01 -8.43
N LEU A 157 -25.54 23.70 -9.50
CA LEU A 157 -25.82 24.22 -10.84
C LEU A 157 -27.20 23.79 -11.34
N VAL A 158 -27.59 22.53 -11.16
CA VAL A 158 -28.92 22.01 -11.54
C VAL A 158 -30.04 22.78 -10.82
N PHE A 159 -29.89 22.98 -9.50
CA PHE A 159 -30.88 23.71 -8.72
C PHE A 159 -30.98 25.19 -9.15
N LEU A 160 -29.83 25.87 -9.27
CA LEU A 160 -29.80 27.29 -9.67
C LEU A 160 -30.31 27.46 -11.09
N THR A 161 -29.87 26.60 -12.03
CA THR A 161 -30.33 26.65 -13.43
C THR A 161 -31.82 26.33 -13.53
N GLY A 162 -32.30 25.27 -12.87
CA GLY A 162 -33.71 24.91 -12.90
C GLY A 162 -34.58 26.01 -12.33
N GLY A 163 -34.20 26.60 -11.19
CA GLY A 163 -34.90 27.74 -10.60
C GLY A 163 -34.93 28.94 -11.55
N TRP A 164 -33.79 29.29 -12.17
CA TRP A 164 -33.70 30.40 -13.11
C TRP A 164 -34.54 30.17 -14.37
N LEU A 165 -34.48 28.98 -15.00
CA LEU A 165 -35.26 28.67 -16.20
C LEU A 165 -36.78 28.82 -15.98
N VAL A 166 -37.29 28.44 -14.78
CA VAL A 166 -38.69 28.60 -14.41
C VAL A 166 -39.06 30.07 -14.16
N ILE A 167 -38.14 30.89 -13.63
CA ILE A 167 -38.35 32.32 -13.40
C ILE A 167 -38.44 33.06 -14.73
N VAL A 168 -37.61 32.71 -15.73
CA VAL A 168 -37.61 33.35 -17.04
C VAL A 168 -38.90 33.04 -17.83
N ASP A 169 -39.26 31.75 -17.95
CA ASP A 169 -40.49 31.32 -18.60
C ASP A 169 -40.92 29.95 -18.03
N VAL A 170 -42.09 29.89 -17.40
CA VAL A 170 -42.59 28.68 -16.73
C VAL A 170 -42.79 27.51 -17.71
N PRO A 171 -43.47 27.66 -18.86
CA PRO A 171 -43.65 26.59 -19.83
C PRO A 171 -42.33 26.00 -20.37
N LEU A 172 -41.41 26.87 -20.80
CA LEU A 172 -40.12 26.46 -21.31
C LEU A 172 -39.26 25.81 -20.19
N GLY A 173 -39.28 26.38 -18.99
CA GLY A 173 -38.55 25.88 -17.82
C GLY A 173 -38.98 24.49 -17.46
N LEU A 174 -40.28 24.19 -17.45
CA LEU A 174 -40.80 22.86 -17.19
C LEU A 174 -40.37 21.82 -18.25
N VAL A 175 -40.37 22.20 -19.53
CA VAL A 175 -39.85 21.34 -20.61
C VAL A 175 -38.37 21.07 -20.40
N ALA A 176 -37.54 22.07 -20.14
CA ALA A 176 -36.11 21.91 -19.91
C ALA A 176 -35.79 21.02 -18.69
N ILE A 177 -36.50 21.26 -17.59
CA ILE A 177 -36.31 20.46 -16.34
C ILE A 177 -36.75 19.03 -16.52
N SER A 178 -37.81 18.74 -17.28
CA SER A 178 -38.30 17.37 -17.51
C SER A 178 -37.28 16.47 -18.20
N VAL A 179 -36.33 17.05 -18.92
CA VAL A 179 -35.24 16.30 -19.59
C VAL A 179 -34.21 15.76 -18.59
N ILE A 180 -34.02 16.44 -17.46
CA ILE A 180 -33.02 16.01 -16.44
C ILE A 180 -33.32 14.61 -15.91
N PRO A 181 -34.52 14.28 -15.40
CA PRO A 181 -34.82 12.92 -14.94
C PRO A 181 -34.78 11.89 -16.09
N ILE A 182 -35.16 12.28 -17.31
CA ILE A 182 -35.06 11.41 -18.49
C ILE A 182 -33.60 11.01 -18.73
N LEU A 183 -32.68 11.98 -18.76
CA LEU A 183 -31.25 11.74 -18.94
C LEU A 183 -30.66 10.93 -17.79
N LEU A 184 -31.09 11.15 -16.54
CA LEU A 184 -30.65 10.38 -15.39
C LEU A 184 -31.09 8.90 -15.47
N VAL A 185 -32.35 8.64 -15.83
CA VAL A 185 -32.87 7.28 -16.00
C VAL A 185 -32.16 6.55 -17.13
N LEU A 186 -31.98 7.22 -18.28
CA LEU A 186 -31.23 6.68 -19.40
C LEU A 186 -29.78 6.37 -19.00
N ASN A 187 -29.11 7.29 -18.30
CA ASN A 187 -27.73 7.10 -17.85
C ASN A 187 -27.60 5.91 -16.88
N VAL A 188 -28.47 5.80 -15.88
CA VAL A 188 -28.46 4.67 -14.93
C VAL A 188 -28.76 3.33 -15.60
N GLY A 189 -29.73 3.31 -16.49
CA GLY A 189 -30.08 2.09 -17.26
C GLY A 189 -28.92 1.61 -18.14
N TYR A 190 -28.27 2.54 -18.77
CA TYR A 190 -27.10 2.30 -19.59
C TYR A 190 -25.88 1.82 -18.80
N GLN A 191 -25.53 2.48 -17.70
CA GLN A 191 -24.38 2.11 -16.86
C GLN A 191 -24.45 0.62 -16.50
N ARG A 192 -25.62 0.15 -16.07
CA ARG A 192 -25.84 -1.27 -15.72
C ARG A 192 -25.61 -2.22 -16.90
N ARG A 193 -25.84 -1.77 -18.13
CA ARG A 193 -25.69 -2.62 -19.31
C ARG A 193 -24.23 -2.67 -19.78
N ILE A 194 -23.49 -1.58 -19.61
CA ILE A 194 -22.08 -1.49 -19.97
C ILE A 194 -21.17 -2.15 -18.94
N ASP A 195 -21.48 -2.08 -17.66
CA ASP A 195 -20.67 -2.66 -16.59
C ASP A 195 -20.31 -4.13 -16.91
N LYS A 196 -21.24 -4.91 -17.47
CA LYS A 196 -20.98 -6.30 -17.87
C LYS A 196 -19.88 -6.45 -18.92
N HIS A 197 -19.80 -5.53 -19.89
CA HIS A 197 -18.77 -5.55 -20.93
C HIS A 197 -17.41 -5.12 -20.37
N TYR A 198 -17.41 -4.13 -19.47
CA TYR A 198 -16.17 -3.71 -18.77
C TYR A 198 -15.66 -4.78 -17.83
N ASP A 199 -16.55 -5.46 -17.08
CA ASP A 199 -16.18 -6.58 -16.21
C ASP A 199 -15.56 -7.73 -17.02
N THR A 200 -16.11 -8.04 -18.19
CA THR A 200 -15.54 -9.05 -19.09
C THR A 200 -14.14 -8.61 -19.58
N ALA A 201 -13.97 -7.35 -19.99
CA ALA A 201 -12.68 -6.84 -20.43
C ALA A 201 -11.65 -6.83 -19.29
N GLN A 202 -12.08 -6.53 -18.06
CA GLN A 202 -11.22 -6.56 -16.89
C GLN A 202 -10.80 -7.99 -16.51
N HIS A 203 -11.71 -8.96 -16.65
CA HIS A 203 -11.39 -10.37 -16.45
C HIS A 203 -10.33 -10.86 -17.46
N GLU A 204 -10.49 -10.52 -18.76
CA GLU A 204 -9.51 -10.89 -19.80
C GLU A 204 -8.16 -10.17 -19.59
N LEU A 205 -8.16 -8.94 -19.07
CA LEU A 205 -6.93 -8.25 -18.68
C LEU A 205 -6.21 -8.98 -17.55
N GLY A 206 -6.96 -9.45 -16.54
CA GLY A 206 -6.41 -10.27 -15.46
C GLY A 206 -5.79 -11.57 -15.97
N ALA A 207 -6.48 -12.26 -16.89
CA ALA A 207 -5.99 -13.49 -17.52
C ALA A 207 -4.70 -13.26 -18.31
N LEU A 208 -4.61 -12.15 -19.06
CA LEU A 208 -3.39 -11.79 -19.80
C LEU A 208 -2.25 -11.48 -18.82
N SER A 209 -2.51 -10.67 -17.79
CA SER A 209 -1.50 -10.30 -16.79
C SER A 209 -0.92 -11.54 -16.09
N SER A 210 -1.78 -12.48 -15.67
CA SER A 210 -1.33 -13.73 -15.06
C SER A 210 -0.50 -14.59 -16.00
N ALA A 211 -0.92 -14.72 -17.26
CA ALA A 211 -0.20 -15.51 -18.27
C ALA A 211 1.17 -14.89 -18.60
N VAL A 212 1.26 -13.55 -18.70
CA VAL A 212 2.53 -12.84 -18.92
C VAL A 212 3.47 -13.02 -17.72
N HIS A 213 2.96 -12.90 -16.49
CA HIS A 213 3.75 -13.12 -15.28
C HIS A 213 4.33 -14.54 -15.24
N GLU A 214 3.49 -15.56 -15.48
CA GLU A 214 3.92 -16.96 -15.55
C GLU A 214 5.02 -17.18 -16.62
N SER A 215 4.87 -16.57 -17.81
CA SER A 215 5.83 -16.70 -18.90
C SER A 215 7.18 -16.07 -18.57
N PHE A 216 7.17 -14.92 -17.88
CA PHE A 216 8.42 -14.25 -17.48
C PHE A 216 9.09 -14.94 -16.31
N ASP A 217 8.35 -15.44 -15.34
CA ASP A 217 8.91 -16.24 -14.24
C ASP A 217 9.52 -17.53 -14.77
N GLY A 218 8.87 -18.15 -15.77
CA GLY A 218 9.35 -19.35 -16.46
C GLY A 218 10.27 -19.12 -17.65
N VAL A 219 10.78 -17.90 -17.87
CA VAL A 219 11.54 -17.56 -19.11
C VAL A 219 12.75 -18.46 -19.36
N MET A 220 13.45 -18.88 -18.30
CA MET A 220 14.58 -19.81 -18.42
C MET A 220 14.13 -21.16 -18.98
N VAL A 221 12.97 -21.67 -18.59
CA VAL A 221 12.40 -22.91 -19.11
C VAL A 221 11.99 -22.73 -20.57
N VAL A 222 11.31 -21.62 -20.89
CA VAL A 222 10.92 -21.29 -22.28
C VAL A 222 12.16 -21.27 -23.18
N LYS A 223 13.26 -20.63 -22.73
CA LYS A 223 14.53 -20.55 -23.46
C LYS A 223 15.23 -21.91 -23.58
N ALA A 224 15.30 -22.68 -22.50
CA ALA A 224 15.98 -23.97 -22.47
C ALA A 224 15.34 -25.00 -23.43
N PHE A 225 14.03 -24.89 -23.67
CA PHE A 225 13.27 -25.78 -24.52
C PHE A 225 12.94 -25.20 -25.92
N GLY A 226 13.47 -24.01 -26.27
CA GLY A 226 13.21 -23.36 -27.56
C GLY A 226 11.71 -23.14 -27.82
N ALA A 227 10.96 -22.79 -26.79
CA ALA A 227 9.49 -22.73 -26.81
C ALA A 227 8.94 -21.32 -27.07
N GLU A 228 9.77 -20.34 -27.46
CA GLU A 228 9.42 -18.92 -27.56
C GLU A 228 8.25 -18.68 -28.51
N GLU A 229 8.26 -19.30 -29.68
CA GLU A 229 7.20 -19.12 -30.68
C GLU A 229 5.86 -19.69 -30.18
N ARG A 230 5.89 -20.83 -29.50
CA ARG A 230 4.71 -21.48 -28.93
C ARG A 230 4.11 -20.63 -27.82
N GLU A 231 4.96 -20.08 -26.95
CA GLU A 231 4.54 -19.22 -25.84
C GLU A 231 4.01 -17.87 -26.35
N THR A 232 4.67 -17.26 -27.33
CA THR A 232 4.19 -16.04 -27.99
C THR A 232 2.81 -16.27 -28.62
N ARG A 233 2.58 -17.42 -29.24
CA ARG A 233 1.27 -17.79 -29.82
C ARG A 233 0.20 -17.95 -28.71
N ARG A 234 0.54 -18.55 -27.58
CA ARG A 234 -0.34 -18.67 -26.42
C ARG A 234 -0.80 -17.30 -25.91
N LEU A 235 0.16 -16.39 -25.69
CA LEU A 235 -0.11 -15.04 -25.23
C LEU A 235 -0.91 -14.21 -26.25
N SER A 236 -0.63 -14.38 -27.54
CA SER A 236 -1.36 -13.71 -28.63
C SER A 236 -2.85 -14.06 -28.64
N VAL A 237 -3.23 -15.32 -28.38
CA VAL A 237 -4.63 -15.74 -28.29
C VAL A 237 -5.34 -15.04 -27.13
N ILE A 238 -4.69 -14.94 -25.97
CA ILE A 238 -5.27 -14.26 -24.79
C ILE A 238 -5.38 -12.76 -25.05
N SER A 239 -4.35 -12.14 -25.64
CA SER A 239 -4.35 -10.73 -26.04
C SER A 239 -5.48 -10.42 -27.03
N THR A 240 -5.75 -11.31 -27.98
CA THR A 240 -6.86 -11.17 -28.94
C THR A 240 -8.22 -11.19 -28.24
N ARG A 241 -8.43 -12.06 -27.25
CA ARG A 241 -9.67 -12.07 -26.45
C ARG A 241 -9.88 -10.76 -25.70
N LEU A 242 -8.82 -10.25 -25.06
CA LEU A 242 -8.85 -8.94 -24.39
C LEU A 242 -9.20 -7.81 -25.37
N LYS A 243 -8.54 -7.79 -26.56
CA LYS A 243 -8.84 -6.81 -27.62
C LYS A 243 -10.32 -6.85 -27.99
N ASP A 244 -10.87 -8.03 -28.25
CA ASP A 244 -12.26 -8.18 -28.67
C ASP A 244 -13.24 -7.82 -27.57
N ALA A 245 -12.95 -8.13 -26.30
CA ALA A 245 -13.73 -7.69 -25.14
C ALA A 245 -13.71 -6.16 -25.00
N ARG A 246 -12.54 -5.52 -25.15
CA ARG A 246 -12.43 -4.06 -25.11
C ARG A 246 -13.16 -3.37 -26.26
N ILE A 247 -13.07 -3.90 -27.47
CA ILE A 247 -13.81 -3.36 -28.63
C ILE A 247 -15.31 -3.41 -28.37
N ARG A 248 -15.84 -4.52 -27.86
CA ARG A 248 -17.26 -4.64 -27.50
C ARG A 248 -17.67 -3.62 -26.42
N ALA A 249 -16.85 -3.45 -25.37
CA ALA A 249 -17.13 -2.47 -24.31
C ALA A 249 -17.14 -1.02 -24.86
N VAL A 250 -16.13 -0.66 -25.66
CA VAL A 250 -16.02 0.69 -26.24
C VAL A 250 -17.13 0.95 -27.25
N SER A 251 -17.45 0.00 -28.14
CA SER A 251 -18.54 0.13 -29.13
C SER A 251 -19.90 0.32 -28.45
N ALA A 252 -20.18 -0.45 -27.39
CA ALA A 252 -21.40 -0.26 -26.60
C ALA A 252 -21.45 1.12 -25.96
N ARG A 253 -20.32 1.60 -25.42
CA ARG A 253 -20.19 2.93 -24.83
C ARG A 253 -20.42 4.03 -25.88
N SER A 254 -19.73 3.99 -27.01
CA SER A 254 -19.81 5.01 -28.05
C SER A 254 -21.21 5.16 -28.65
N THR A 255 -21.90 4.02 -28.89
CA THR A 255 -23.28 4.04 -29.39
C THR A 255 -24.20 4.78 -28.43
N PHE A 256 -24.03 4.56 -27.14
CA PHE A 256 -24.90 5.21 -26.17
C PHE A 256 -24.52 6.69 -25.90
N GLU A 257 -23.24 7.02 -25.90
CA GLU A 257 -22.80 8.42 -25.81
C GLU A 257 -23.42 9.24 -26.95
N ALA A 258 -23.47 8.68 -28.17
CA ALA A 258 -24.13 9.31 -29.29
C ALA A 258 -25.67 9.52 -29.06
N LEU A 259 -26.35 8.54 -28.46
CA LEU A 259 -27.77 8.68 -28.10
C LEU A 259 -27.97 9.75 -27.01
N LEU A 260 -27.10 9.76 -25.98
CA LEU A 260 -27.16 10.79 -24.94
C LEU A 260 -26.87 12.20 -25.46
N ASP A 261 -26.06 12.36 -26.50
CA ASP A 261 -25.82 13.65 -27.16
C ASP A 261 -26.95 14.06 -28.06
N GLY A 262 -27.66 13.12 -28.66
CA GLY A 262 -28.81 13.36 -29.52
C GLY A 262 -30.02 13.94 -28.79
N VAL A 263 -30.32 13.44 -27.59
CA VAL A 263 -31.49 13.88 -26.80
C VAL A 263 -31.44 15.39 -26.48
N PRO A 264 -30.38 15.95 -25.89
CA PRO A 264 -30.29 17.38 -25.65
C PRO A 264 -30.32 18.22 -26.92
N SER A 265 -29.75 17.71 -28.02
CA SER A 265 -29.79 18.42 -29.30
C SER A 265 -31.21 18.55 -29.83
N LEU A 266 -32.02 17.49 -29.77
CA LEU A 266 -33.43 17.54 -30.12
C LEU A 266 -34.23 18.47 -29.20
N VAL A 267 -33.92 18.45 -27.89
CA VAL A 267 -34.55 19.36 -26.92
C VAL A 267 -34.19 20.81 -27.20
N ASN A 268 -32.93 21.12 -27.54
CA ASN A 268 -32.53 22.48 -27.94
C ASN A 268 -33.32 22.97 -29.15
N ILE A 269 -33.55 22.12 -30.17
CA ILE A 269 -34.39 22.48 -31.32
C ILE A 269 -35.83 22.76 -30.86
N LEU A 270 -36.39 21.91 -30.01
CA LEU A 270 -37.74 22.09 -29.47
C LEU A 270 -37.85 23.39 -28.65
N LEU A 271 -36.88 23.67 -27.78
CA LEU A 271 -36.81 24.91 -26.99
C LEU A 271 -36.70 26.15 -27.89
N LEU A 272 -35.93 26.06 -28.99
CA LEU A 272 -35.82 27.14 -29.96
C LEU A 272 -37.15 27.42 -30.66
N VAL A 273 -37.88 26.38 -31.11
CA VAL A 273 -39.17 26.53 -31.79
C VAL A 273 -40.24 27.10 -30.85
N ILE A 274 -40.39 26.54 -29.66
CA ILE A 274 -41.35 27.03 -28.66
C ILE A 274 -40.95 28.44 -28.20
N GLY A 275 -39.67 28.67 -27.94
CA GLY A 275 -39.14 29.97 -27.53
C GLY A 275 -39.37 31.05 -28.57
N ALA A 276 -39.20 30.77 -29.88
CA ALA A 276 -39.50 31.73 -30.95
C ALA A 276 -40.98 32.12 -30.94
N MET A 277 -41.91 31.20 -30.73
CA MET A 277 -43.34 31.52 -30.57
C MET A 277 -43.62 32.42 -29.34
N ARG A 278 -42.83 32.20 -28.23
CA ARG A 278 -42.96 33.05 -27.04
C ARG A 278 -42.41 34.46 -27.26
N VAL A 279 -41.34 34.60 -28.05
CA VAL A 279 -40.79 35.89 -28.45
C VAL A 279 -41.77 36.66 -29.37
N GLU A 280 -42.37 35.97 -30.35
CA GLU A 280 -43.38 36.55 -31.24
C GLU A 280 -44.59 37.07 -30.45
N SER A 281 -45.02 36.32 -29.44
CA SER A 281 -46.11 36.72 -28.52
C SER A 281 -45.70 37.77 -27.47
N LYS A 282 -44.47 38.32 -27.53
CA LYS A 282 -43.90 39.31 -26.60
C LYS A 282 -43.87 38.92 -25.13
N ASN A 283 -43.89 37.61 -24.86
CA ASN A 283 -43.79 37.06 -23.48
C ASN A 283 -42.33 36.86 -23.02
N MET A 284 -41.37 36.99 -23.96
CA MET A 284 -39.95 36.74 -23.72
C MET A 284 -39.14 37.65 -24.69
N SER A 285 -37.96 38.10 -24.27
CA SER A 285 -37.01 38.81 -25.17
C SER A 285 -36.15 37.78 -25.96
N VAL A 286 -35.49 38.26 -27.02
CA VAL A 286 -34.56 37.44 -27.79
C VAL A 286 -33.33 37.10 -26.95
N GLY A 287 -32.87 38.04 -26.09
CA GLY A 287 -31.76 37.81 -25.19
C GLY A 287 -32.09 36.77 -24.10
N GLU A 288 -33.32 36.83 -23.57
CA GLU A 288 -33.80 35.80 -22.62
C GLU A 288 -33.83 34.41 -23.26
N LEU A 289 -34.35 34.25 -24.48
CA LEU A 289 -34.35 32.98 -25.20
C LEU A 289 -32.92 32.50 -25.46
N THR A 290 -32.04 33.39 -25.90
CA THR A 290 -30.63 33.03 -26.15
C THR A 290 -29.93 32.58 -24.88
N SER A 291 -30.14 33.29 -23.77
CA SER A 291 -29.59 32.93 -22.45
C SER A 291 -30.14 31.61 -21.93
N PHE A 292 -31.42 31.34 -22.19
CA PHE A 292 -32.09 30.10 -21.82
C PHE A 292 -31.45 28.88 -22.51
N ILE A 293 -31.30 28.92 -23.83
CA ILE A 293 -30.68 27.89 -24.65
C ILE A 293 -29.20 27.70 -24.25
N TYR A 294 -28.48 28.80 -24.06
CA TYR A 294 -27.10 28.81 -23.62
C TYR A 294 -26.93 28.06 -22.26
N LEU A 295 -27.77 28.40 -21.28
CA LEU A 295 -27.70 27.82 -19.95
C LEU A 295 -28.11 26.32 -19.94
N PHE A 296 -29.15 25.97 -20.69
CA PHE A 296 -29.55 24.58 -20.88
C PHE A 296 -28.42 23.73 -21.50
N THR A 297 -27.75 24.28 -22.53
CA THR A 297 -26.60 23.60 -23.17
C THR A 297 -25.43 23.40 -22.20
N LEU A 298 -25.14 24.41 -21.36
CA LEU A 298 -24.09 24.27 -20.33
C LEU A 298 -24.39 23.23 -19.26
N LEU A 299 -25.66 22.89 -19.02
CA LEU A 299 -26.08 21.91 -18.03
C LEU A 299 -25.84 20.46 -18.49
N ILE A 300 -25.79 20.22 -19.80
CA ILE A 300 -25.72 18.83 -20.35
C ILE A 300 -24.45 18.13 -19.93
N PHE A 301 -23.29 18.74 -20.10
CA PHE A 301 -21.99 18.13 -19.76
C PHE A 301 -21.85 17.76 -18.28
N PRO A 302 -22.17 18.64 -17.30
CA PRO A 302 -22.17 18.31 -15.89
C PRO A 302 -23.07 17.11 -15.52
N LEU A 303 -24.27 17.01 -16.10
CA LEU A 303 -25.18 15.90 -15.83
C LEU A 303 -24.60 14.54 -16.25
N ARG A 304 -23.81 14.52 -17.33
CA ARG A 304 -23.12 13.31 -17.81
C ARG A 304 -22.07 12.80 -16.79
N ILE A 305 -21.36 13.71 -16.13
CA ILE A 305 -20.29 13.37 -15.17
C ILE A 305 -20.85 12.80 -13.86
N ILE A 306 -22.08 13.10 -13.47
CA ILE A 306 -22.69 12.49 -12.26
C ILE A 306 -22.63 10.96 -12.32
N GLY A 307 -22.90 10.38 -13.49
CA GLY A 307 -22.81 8.92 -13.68
C GLY A 307 -21.42 8.36 -13.38
N TYR A 308 -20.38 9.05 -13.84
CA TYR A 308 -18.98 8.66 -13.54
C TYR A 308 -18.68 8.69 -12.03
N VAL A 309 -19.11 9.74 -11.34
CA VAL A 309 -18.89 9.85 -9.88
C VAL A 309 -19.61 8.74 -9.12
N LEU A 310 -20.85 8.43 -9.50
CA LEU A 310 -21.60 7.33 -8.89
C LEU A 310 -20.93 5.97 -9.12
N SER A 311 -20.23 5.78 -10.24
CA SER A 311 -19.48 4.56 -10.53
C SER A 311 -18.16 4.44 -9.78
N SER A 312 -17.53 5.56 -9.37
CA SER A 312 -16.28 5.53 -8.59
C SER A 312 -16.49 5.16 -7.11
N VAL A 313 -17.68 5.43 -6.54
CA VAL A 313 -17.98 5.14 -5.13
C VAL A 313 -17.81 3.64 -4.77
N PRO A 314 -18.32 2.66 -5.54
CA PRO A 314 -18.10 1.25 -5.23
C PRO A 314 -16.61 0.84 -5.27
N HIS A 315 -15.83 1.41 -6.20
CA HIS A 315 -14.39 1.16 -6.30
C HIS A 315 -13.67 1.65 -5.05
N SER A 316 -13.90 2.91 -4.66
CA SER A 316 -13.34 3.48 -3.43
C SER A 316 -13.80 2.75 -2.17
N ALA A 317 -15.07 2.31 -2.12
CA ALA A 317 -15.58 1.52 -1.01
C ALA A 317 -14.88 0.16 -0.88
N SER A 318 -14.53 -0.48 -2.01
CA SER A 318 -13.77 -1.73 -2.02
C SER A 318 -12.34 -1.53 -1.51
N GLY A 319 -11.62 -0.52 -2.01
CA GLY A 319 -10.28 -0.15 -1.52
C GLY A 319 -10.29 0.14 -0.01
N TYR A 320 -11.21 0.99 0.42
CA TYR A 320 -11.34 1.36 1.84
C TYR A 320 -11.68 0.16 2.75
N LYS A 321 -12.50 -0.77 2.27
CA LYS A 321 -12.80 -2.00 3.01
C LYS A 321 -11.52 -2.81 3.25
N ARG A 322 -10.68 -3.00 2.22
CA ARG A 322 -9.41 -3.72 2.36
C ARG A 322 -8.42 -3.02 3.28
N VAL A 323 -8.35 -1.68 3.22
CA VAL A 323 -7.59 -0.86 4.17
C VAL A 323 -8.07 -1.09 5.61
N ARG A 324 -9.38 -1.03 5.84
CA ARG A 324 -9.97 -1.23 7.18
C ARG A 324 -9.82 -2.65 7.71
N GLU A 325 -9.76 -3.65 6.87
CA GLU A 325 -9.48 -5.03 7.29
C GLU A 325 -8.16 -5.12 8.04
N ILE A 326 -7.11 -4.43 7.56
CA ILE A 326 -5.82 -4.38 8.25
C ILE A 326 -5.89 -3.50 9.51
N LEU A 327 -6.45 -2.29 9.40
CA LEU A 327 -6.51 -1.35 10.53
C LEU A 327 -7.36 -1.84 11.70
N ASN A 328 -8.31 -2.74 11.47
CA ASN A 328 -9.14 -3.33 12.51
C ASN A 328 -8.49 -4.56 13.17
N GLU A 329 -7.38 -5.07 12.65
CA GLU A 329 -6.67 -6.15 13.32
C GLU A 329 -6.08 -5.61 14.64
N PRO A 330 -6.23 -6.34 15.76
CA PRO A 330 -5.74 -5.85 17.04
C PRO A 330 -4.22 -5.68 17.01
N VAL A 331 -3.75 -4.58 17.56
CA VAL A 331 -2.30 -4.38 17.78
C VAL A 331 -1.87 -5.31 18.90
N ALA A 332 -0.81 -6.09 18.67
CA ALA A 332 -0.25 -6.91 19.72
C ALA A 332 0.28 -6.04 20.86
N LEU A 333 0.11 -6.49 22.07
CA LEU A 333 0.71 -5.85 23.25
C LEU A 333 2.24 -5.88 23.10
N ASP A 334 2.90 -4.78 23.48
CA ASP A 334 4.35 -4.62 23.41
C ASP A 334 5.06 -5.80 24.14
N PRO A 335 5.92 -6.56 23.44
CA PRO A 335 6.66 -7.68 24.07
C PRO A 335 7.51 -7.25 25.26
N GLN A 336 7.82 -5.95 25.39
CA GLN A 336 8.64 -5.41 26.48
C GLN A 336 8.02 -5.60 27.89
N THR A 337 6.74 -5.94 27.98
CA THR A 337 6.06 -6.11 29.27
C THR A 337 6.42 -7.40 30.01
N MET A 338 7.05 -8.37 29.34
CA MET A 338 7.37 -9.70 29.92
C MET A 338 8.87 -9.97 30.14
N ILE A 339 9.75 -9.02 29.84
CA ILE A 339 11.20 -9.19 30.07
C ILE A 339 11.55 -8.55 31.41
N LEU A 340 11.80 -9.37 32.42
CA LEU A 340 12.16 -8.90 33.77
C LEU A 340 13.70 -8.73 33.89
N GLN A 341 14.17 -7.86 34.80
CA GLN A 341 15.59 -7.62 35.01
C GLN A 341 16.27 -8.88 35.54
N SER A 342 17.34 -9.33 34.86
CA SER A 342 18.20 -10.40 35.31
C SER A 342 19.22 -9.92 36.36
N SER A 343 19.72 -10.84 37.21
CA SER A 343 20.89 -10.60 38.02
C SER A 343 22.14 -10.45 37.14
N VAL A 344 23.16 -9.75 37.61
CA VAL A 344 24.41 -9.48 36.86
C VAL A 344 25.17 -10.76 36.43
N GLU A 345 24.88 -11.90 37.06
CA GLU A 345 25.57 -13.19 36.83
C GLU A 345 24.98 -14.05 35.71
N LEU A 346 23.74 -13.78 35.30
CA LEU A 346 23.04 -14.57 34.27
C LEU A 346 22.90 -13.79 32.97
N GLY A 347 23.21 -14.44 31.85
CA GLY A 347 22.96 -13.92 30.50
C GLY A 347 21.51 -14.09 30.06
N VAL A 348 21.00 -15.33 30.24
CA VAL A 348 19.62 -15.73 29.88
C VAL A 348 19.07 -16.70 30.91
N ARG A 349 17.79 -16.53 31.27
CA ARG A 349 17.02 -17.48 32.08
C ARG A 349 15.63 -17.66 31.49
N LEU A 350 15.25 -18.88 31.26
CA LEU A 350 13.93 -19.29 30.79
C LEU A 350 13.25 -20.15 31.87
N GLU A 351 12.01 -19.84 32.19
CA GLU A 351 11.24 -20.62 33.17
C GLU A 351 9.92 -21.09 32.56
N GLY A 352 9.78 -22.39 32.34
CA GLY A 352 8.55 -23.06 31.93
C GLY A 352 8.02 -22.63 30.56
N ILE A 353 8.89 -22.26 29.61
CA ILE A 353 8.50 -21.72 28.31
C ILE A 353 7.72 -22.75 27.50
N THR A 354 6.49 -22.39 27.18
CA THR A 354 5.64 -23.14 26.25
C THR A 354 5.19 -22.19 25.14
N PHE A 355 5.28 -22.63 23.88
CA PHE A 355 4.91 -21.82 22.73
C PHE A 355 4.31 -22.67 21.61
N ARG A 356 3.23 -22.13 20.97
CA ARG A 356 2.60 -22.67 19.76
C ARG A 356 2.32 -21.56 18.75
N PHE A 357 2.25 -21.92 17.48
CA PHE A 357 1.95 -20.95 16.39
C PHE A 357 0.45 -20.67 16.18
N GLY A 358 -0.42 -21.17 17.03
CA GLY A 358 -1.87 -20.95 16.98
C GLY A 358 -2.58 -21.89 17.94
N ASP A 359 -3.77 -21.51 18.39
CA ASP A 359 -4.53 -22.22 19.46
C ASP A 359 -4.83 -23.68 19.13
N GLU A 360 -4.99 -24.02 17.85
CA GLU A 360 -5.29 -25.38 17.38
C GLU A 360 -4.02 -26.18 16.97
N LEU A 361 -2.83 -25.55 17.00
CA LEU A 361 -1.58 -26.19 16.60
C LEU A 361 -0.86 -26.79 17.80
N PRO A 362 -0.06 -27.87 17.60
CA PRO A 362 0.71 -28.48 18.68
C PRO A 362 1.77 -27.53 19.22
N ASP A 363 2.12 -27.72 20.51
CA ASP A 363 3.18 -26.97 21.15
C ASP A 363 4.53 -27.28 20.48
N VAL A 364 5.19 -26.19 20.01
CA VAL A 364 6.53 -26.24 19.41
C VAL A 364 7.60 -26.25 20.50
N LEU A 365 7.41 -25.44 21.55
CA LEU A 365 8.23 -25.49 22.78
C LEU A 365 7.35 -25.96 23.93
N LYS A 366 7.88 -26.88 24.74
CA LYS A 366 7.13 -27.62 25.76
C LYS A 366 7.84 -27.54 27.11
N ASN A 367 7.44 -26.57 27.94
CA ASN A 367 7.92 -26.40 29.32
C ASN A 367 9.46 -26.37 29.42
N ILE A 368 10.11 -25.50 28.61
CA ILE A 368 11.58 -25.35 28.62
C ILE A 368 11.97 -24.46 29.80
N THR A 369 12.84 -24.97 30.64
CA THR A 369 13.49 -24.23 31.73
C THR A 369 15.00 -24.41 31.59
N LEU A 370 15.73 -23.29 31.48
CA LEU A 370 17.20 -23.29 31.35
C LEU A 370 17.79 -21.98 31.85
N GLU A 371 19.06 -22.04 32.25
CA GLU A 371 19.86 -20.89 32.65
C GLU A 371 21.19 -20.90 31.89
N ILE A 372 21.62 -19.73 31.43
CA ILE A 372 22.89 -19.50 30.73
C ILE A 372 23.64 -18.41 31.47
N ALA A 373 24.84 -18.68 31.95
CA ALA A 373 25.69 -17.72 32.62
C ALA A 373 26.16 -16.61 31.66
N ALA A 374 26.36 -15.40 32.17
CA ALA A 374 26.88 -14.28 31.41
C ALA A 374 28.26 -14.57 30.79
N GLY A 375 28.47 -14.13 29.54
CA GLY A 375 29.75 -14.30 28.82
C GLY A 375 30.03 -15.71 28.29
N LYS A 376 29.14 -16.67 28.48
CA LYS A 376 29.29 -18.03 27.92
C LYS A 376 28.96 -18.06 26.42
N THR A 377 29.68 -18.92 25.70
CA THR A 377 29.32 -19.34 24.35
C THR A 377 28.59 -20.67 24.43
N VAL A 378 27.32 -20.68 24.10
CA VAL A 378 26.42 -21.83 24.19
C VAL A 378 25.93 -22.23 22.82
N VAL A 379 25.95 -23.53 22.52
CA VAL A 379 25.43 -24.07 21.26
C VAL A 379 24.14 -24.83 21.50
N VAL A 380 23.10 -24.49 20.74
CA VAL A 380 21.80 -25.17 20.74
C VAL A 380 21.77 -26.17 19.58
N VAL A 381 21.63 -27.45 19.89
CA VAL A 381 21.59 -28.55 18.92
C VAL A 381 20.28 -29.32 18.99
N GLY A 382 19.95 -30.02 17.91
CA GLY A 382 18.76 -30.86 17.80
C GLY A 382 18.37 -31.11 16.36
N ALA A 383 17.50 -32.05 16.09
CA ALA A 383 17.01 -32.35 14.75
C ALA A 383 16.28 -31.15 14.13
N THR A 384 16.17 -31.15 12.82
CA THR A 384 15.33 -30.16 12.10
C THR A 384 13.89 -30.23 12.60
N GLY A 385 13.28 -29.10 12.89
CA GLY A 385 11.93 -29.05 13.46
C GLY A 385 11.85 -29.23 14.98
N SER A 386 12.98 -29.40 15.72
CA SER A 386 12.98 -29.55 17.18
C SER A 386 12.64 -28.27 17.96
N GLY A 387 12.53 -27.11 17.31
CA GLY A 387 12.15 -25.83 17.92
C GLY A 387 13.30 -24.86 18.20
N LYS A 388 14.53 -25.09 17.70
CA LYS A 388 15.74 -24.27 17.97
C LYS A 388 15.54 -22.78 17.57
N SER A 389 15.19 -22.51 16.32
CA SER A 389 14.95 -21.14 15.83
C SER A 389 13.78 -20.45 16.53
N THR A 390 12.77 -21.23 16.93
CA THR A 390 11.64 -20.73 17.72
C THR A 390 12.11 -20.32 19.11
N LEU A 391 12.98 -21.12 19.74
CA LEU A 391 13.56 -20.79 21.04
C LEU A 391 14.38 -19.51 20.99
N LEU A 392 15.25 -19.34 19.96
CA LEU A 392 16.00 -18.10 19.76
C LEU A 392 15.07 -16.90 19.54
N SER A 393 13.99 -17.09 18.76
CA SER A 393 13.00 -16.02 18.51
C SER A 393 12.25 -15.62 19.79
N VAL A 394 12.00 -16.56 20.71
CA VAL A 394 11.42 -16.27 22.02
C VAL A 394 12.42 -15.53 22.91
N MET A 395 13.70 -15.96 22.93
CA MET A 395 14.78 -15.25 23.64
C MET A 395 14.99 -13.84 23.11
N ALA A 396 14.87 -13.64 21.79
CA ALA A 396 14.98 -12.32 21.16
C ALA A 396 13.77 -11.40 21.42
N GLY A 397 12.71 -11.90 22.08
CA GLY A 397 11.46 -11.15 22.27
C GLY A 397 10.61 -10.97 21.00
N LEU A 398 10.94 -11.69 19.92
CA LEU A 398 10.19 -11.64 18.65
C LEU A 398 8.93 -12.49 18.67
N LEU A 399 8.89 -13.50 19.54
CA LEU A 399 7.76 -14.36 19.80
C LEU A 399 7.46 -14.36 21.29
N GLN A 400 6.20 -14.12 21.64
CA GLN A 400 5.73 -14.15 23.01
C GLN A 400 5.37 -15.59 23.38
N PRO A 401 5.90 -16.17 24.47
CA PRO A 401 5.50 -17.49 24.90
C PRO A 401 4.06 -17.50 25.42
N ASP A 402 3.34 -18.62 25.19
CA ASP A 402 1.99 -18.81 25.75
C ASP A 402 2.03 -18.98 27.28
N LYS A 403 3.12 -19.59 27.78
CA LYS A 403 3.38 -19.78 29.22
C LYS A 403 4.85 -19.62 29.50
N GLY A 404 5.16 -19.25 30.75
CA GLY A 404 6.52 -19.09 31.22
C GLY A 404 7.05 -17.66 31.13
N THR A 405 8.30 -17.47 31.54
CA THR A 405 8.94 -16.15 31.64
C THR A 405 10.34 -16.20 31.04
N VAL A 406 10.70 -15.13 30.31
CA VAL A 406 12.03 -14.94 29.70
C VAL A 406 12.74 -13.80 30.41
N TRP A 407 14.00 -14.05 30.82
CA TRP A 407 14.87 -13.08 31.47
C TRP A 407 16.14 -12.92 30.63
N ILE A 408 16.46 -11.69 30.25
CA ILE A 408 17.65 -11.37 29.44
C ILE A 408 18.46 -10.31 30.17
N ALA A 409 19.78 -10.51 30.24
CA ALA A 409 20.71 -9.55 30.80
C ALA A 409 20.55 -8.17 30.15
N ASN A 410 20.45 -7.11 30.96
CA ASN A 410 20.26 -5.72 30.51
C ASN A 410 19.09 -5.51 29.51
N ARG A 411 18.15 -6.47 29.44
CA ARG A 411 17.01 -6.46 28.49
C ARG A 411 17.41 -6.28 27.03
N SER A 412 18.62 -6.66 26.64
CA SER A 412 19.08 -6.48 25.28
C SER A 412 19.62 -7.78 24.68
N ALA A 413 18.95 -8.24 23.63
CA ALA A 413 19.41 -9.34 22.79
C ALA A 413 19.39 -8.90 21.33
N SER A 414 20.43 -9.28 20.60
CA SER A 414 20.48 -9.14 19.13
C SER A 414 20.41 -10.51 18.49
N ILE A 415 19.69 -10.62 17.37
CA ILE A 415 19.58 -11.88 16.64
C ILE A 415 20.07 -11.72 15.19
N VAL A 416 20.80 -12.73 14.72
CA VAL A 416 21.14 -12.90 13.31
C VAL A 416 20.39 -14.13 12.81
N PHE A 417 19.59 -13.92 11.76
CA PHE A 417 18.78 -15.00 11.17
C PHE A 417 19.60 -15.87 10.20
N GLN A 418 19.14 -17.08 9.97
CA GLN A 418 19.72 -18.03 9.03
C GLN A 418 19.88 -17.44 7.62
N GLU A 419 18.84 -16.74 7.12
CA GLU A 419 18.91 -16.02 5.86
C GLU A 419 19.20 -14.54 6.12
N PRO A 420 20.40 -14.04 5.75
CA PRO A 420 20.78 -12.66 5.98
C PRO A 420 20.04 -11.74 5.02
N PHE A 421 19.29 -10.78 5.55
CA PHE A 421 18.64 -9.74 4.77
C PHE A 421 19.41 -8.42 4.86
N LEU A 422 19.77 -7.87 3.69
CA LEU A 422 20.41 -6.56 3.58
C LEU A 422 19.51 -5.61 2.80
N PHE A 423 19.39 -4.38 3.31
CA PHE A 423 18.64 -3.32 2.63
C PHE A 423 19.47 -2.70 1.51
N SER A 424 18.81 -2.22 0.46
CA SER A 424 19.44 -1.36 -0.53
C SER A 424 20.01 -0.12 0.14
N GLY A 425 21.31 0.14 -0.05
CA GLY A 425 22.02 1.24 0.58
C GLY A 425 23.48 0.89 0.86
N THR A 426 24.17 1.73 1.61
CA THR A 426 25.57 1.50 1.94
C THR A 426 25.75 0.38 2.98
N ILE A 427 26.93 -0.22 3.05
CA ILE A 427 27.30 -1.17 4.12
C ILE A 427 27.15 -0.49 5.48
N ARG A 428 27.61 0.76 5.64
CA ARG A 428 27.41 1.57 6.85
C ARG A 428 25.92 1.66 7.23
N HIS A 429 25.04 1.97 6.27
CA HIS A 429 23.61 2.05 6.53
C HIS A 429 23.03 0.72 6.99
N ASN A 430 23.49 -0.38 6.40
CA ASN A 430 23.08 -1.72 6.79
C ASN A 430 23.52 -2.13 8.20
N ILE A 431 24.66 -1.64 8.68
CA ILE A 431 25.16 -1.93 10.03
C ILE A 431 24.48 -1.04 11.07
N ASN A 432 24.37 0.26 10.81
CA ASN A 432 23.82 1.20 11.79
C ASN A 432 22.29 1.21 11.87
N MET A 433 21.57 0.77 10.82
CA MET A 433 20.11 0.73 10.78
C MET A 433 19.44 2.06 11.15
N GLY A 434 20.01 3.18 10.69
CA GLY A 434 19.52 4.54 10.97
C GLY A 434 19.90 5.10 12.34
N ARG A 435 20.65 4.36 13.17
CA ARG A 435 21.17 4.86 14.46
C ARG A 435 22.48 5.59 14.26
N SER A 436 22.76 6.55 15.13
CA SER A 436 24.07 7.20 15.21
C SER A 436 25.02 6.31 16.00
N ILE A 437 25.94 5.63 15.32
CA ILE A 437 27.04 4.88 15.93
C ILE A 437 28.36 5.55 15.61
N THR A 438 29.33 5.45 16.51
CA THR A 438 30.69 5.98 16.28
C THR A 438 31.44 5.12 15.28
N ASP A 439 32.42 5.70 14.58
CA ASP A 439 33.27 4.93 13.67
C ASP A 439 34.02 3.81 14.40
N ASN A 440 34.39 4.02 15.67
CA ASN A 440 35.01 2.97 16.49
C ASN A 440 34.08 1.74 16.67
N VAL A 441 32.82 1.96 17.02
CA VAL A 441 31.81 0.87 17.13
C VAL A 441 31.62 0.17 15.78
N LEU A 442 31.55 0.92 14.69
CA LEU A 442 31.43 0.37 13.34
C LEU A 442 32.63 -0.53 12.99
N GLN A 443 33.87 -0.03 13.19
CA GLN A 443 35.09 -0.78 12.87
C GLN A 443 35.26 -2.01 13.78
N LYS A 444 34.97 -1.86 15.09
CA LYS A 444 34.97 -2.97 16.04
C LYS A 444 33.95 -4.07 15.63
N SER A 445 32.76 -3.66 15.19
CA SER A 445 31.73 -4.61 14.74
C SER A 445 32.13 -5.35 13.48
N LEU A 446 32.75 -4.67 12.51
CA LEU A 446 33.29 -5.28 11.30
C LEU A 446 34.40 -6.28 11.63
N TYR A 447 35.31 -5.89 12.52
CA TYR A 447 36.42 -6.76 12.98
C TYR A 447 35.90 -8.02 13.66
N LEU A 448 35.01 -7.87 14.64
CA LEU A 448 34.43 -9.01 15.36
C LEU A 448 33.63 -9.95 14.45
N ALA A 449 32.97 -9.41 13.43
CA ALA A 449 32.23 -10.20 12.44
C ALA A 449 33.13 -10.80 11.33
N GLY A 450 34.44 -10.55 11.34
CA GLY A 450 35.36 -11.00 10.28
C GLY A 450 35.06 -10.34 8.92
N ALA A 451 34.47 -9.16 8.92
CA ALA A 451 34.09 -8.43 7.70
C ALA A 451 35.09 -7.36 7.31
N ASP A 452 35.99 -6.98 8.21
CA ASP A 452 36.98 -5.92 8.08
C ASP A 452 37.86 -6.07 6.82
N GLY A 453 38.34 -7.29 6.54
CA GLY A 453 39.21 -7.55 5.40
C GLY A 453 38.55 -7.32 4.06
N PHE A 454 37.38 -7.93 3.82
CA PHE A 454 36.75 -7.77 2.50
C PHE A 454 36.07 -6.40 2.32
N VAL A 455 35.56 -5.79 3.40
CA VAL A 455 35.00 -4.42 3.32
C VAL A 455 36.11 -3.40 3.05
N GLY A 456 37.26 -3.56 3.69
CA GLY A 456 38.44 -2.70 3.44
C GLY A 456 39.02 -2.83 2.02
N ALA A 457 38.78 -3.98 1.35
CA ALA A 457 39.19 -4.21 -0.03
C ALA A 457 38.24 -3.64 -1.08
N LEU A 458 37.04 -3.19 -0.69
CA LEU A 458 36.11 -2.50 -1.57
C LEU A 458 36.56 -1.07 -1.83
N GLU A 459 36.37 -0.57 -3.05
CA GLU A 459 36.80 0.78 -3.48
C GLU A 459 36.30 1.91 -2.57
N GLU A 460 35.02 1.83 -2.14
CA GLU A 460 34.39 2.81 -1.25
C GLU A 460 34.30 2.33 0.22
N GLY A 461 34.87 1.16 0.53
CA GLY A 461 34.86 0.58 1.88
C GLY A 461 33.44 0.45 2.44
N VAL A 462 33.21 0.97 3.63
CA VAL A 462 31.89 0.96 4.30
C VAL A 462 30.81 1.78 3.59
N ASN A 463 31.19 2.68 2.68
CA ASN A 463 30.26 3.51 1.91
C ASN A 463 29.83 2.84 0.61
N THR A 464 30.39 1.67 0.29
CA THR A 464 29.99 0.88 -0.88
C THR A 464 28.49 0.61 -0.83
N VAL A 465 27.79 0.98 -1.92
CA VAL A 465 26.36 0.75 -2.08
C VAL A 465 26.11 -0.69 -2.53
N ILE A 466 25.32 -1.40 -1.75
CA ILE A 466 24.86 -2.76 -2.08
C ILE A 466 23.44 -2.71 -2.64
N GLY A 467 23.20 -3.47 -3.71
CA GLY A 467 21.90 -3.54 -4.36
C GLY A 467 20.83 -4.26 -3.51
N GLU A 468 19.66 -4.43 -4.10
CA GLU A 468 18.54 -5.10 -3.46
C GLU A 468 18.94 -6.48 -2.94
N ARG A 469 18.64 -6.77 -1.68
CA ARG A 469 18.98 -8.01 -0.96
C ARG A 469 20.48 -8.36 -0.95
N GLY A 470 21.37 -7.41 -1.28
CA GLY A 470 22.82 -7.65 -1.29
C GLY A 470 23.28 -8.63 -2.38
N ILE A 471 22.63 -8.64 -3.54
CA ILE A 471 22.92 -9.58 -4.66
C ILE A 471 24.40 -9.49 -5.12
N SER A 472 25.04 -8.33 -4.97
CA SER A 472 26.45 -8.12 -5.34
C SER A 472 27.46 -8.79 -4.39
N LEU A 473 27.00 -9.31 -3.24
CA LEU A 473 27.85 -9.95 -2.22
C LEU A 473 27.66 -11.47 -2.19
N SER A 474 28.73 -12.20 -1.84
CA SER A 474 28.61 -13.64 -1.58
C SER A 474 27.74 -13.93 -0.34
N GLY A 475 27.22 -15.15 -0.20
CA GLY A 475 26.43 -15.58 0.96
C GLY A 475 27.15 -15.29 2.28
N GLY A 476 28.41 -15.70 2.40
CA GLY A 476 29.23 -15.46 3.60
C GLY A 476 29.55 -13.99 3.85
N GLN A 477 29.69 -13.16 2.81
CA GLN A 477 29.84 -11.69 2.98
C GLN A 477 28.56 -11.07 3.52
N ARG A 478 27.37 -11.43 2.98
CA ARG A 478 26.09 -10.97 3.51
C ARG A 478 25.91 -11.38 4.98
N GLN A 479 26.28 -12.58 5.33
CA GLN A 479 26.19 -13.10 6.70
C GLN A 479 27.05 -12.29 7.67
N ARG A 480 28.33 -12.02 7.28
CA ARG A 480 29.24 -11.21 8.10
C ARG A 480 28.78 -9.76 8.28
N ILE A 481 28.18 -9.13 7.28
CA ILE A 481 27.57 -7.80 7.45
C ILE A 481 26.35 -7.87 8.38
N SER A 482 25.52 -8.92 8.27
CA SER A 482 24.38 -9.12 9.18
C SER A 482 24.85 -9.34 10.63
N LEU A 483 25.95 -10.07 10.81
CA LEU A 483 26.58 -10.25 12.11
C LEU A 483 27.16 -8.94 12.65
N ALA A 484 27.87 -8.15 11.83
CA ALA A 484 28.35 -6.83 12.22
C ALA A 484 27.21 -5.89 12.64
N ARG A 485 26.05 -5.95 11.95
CA ARG A 485 24.82 -5.24 12.35
C ARG A 485 24.36 -5.62 13.75
N ALA A 486 24.34 -6.92 14.07
CA ALA A 486 23.91 -7.41 15.38
C ALA A 486 24.91 -7.02 16.50
N ILE A 487 26.21 -7.09 16.23
CA ILE A 487 27.28 -6.69 17.17
C ILE A 487 27.24 -5.18 17.43
N ALA A 488 26.98 -4.37 16.40
CA ALA A 488 26.88 -2.91 16.52
C ALA A 488 25.69 -2.45 17.39
N GLN A 489 24.80 -3.35 17.77
CA GLN A 489 23.74 -3.09 18.76
C GLN A 489 24.29 -3.00 20.19
N GLU A 490 25.52 -3.51 20.45
CA GLU A 490 26.13 -3.60 21.78
C GLU A 490 25.25 -4.29 22.82
N SER A 491 24.51 -5.32 22.37
CA SER A 491 23.61 -6.12 23.22
C SER A 491 24.42 -7.07 24.10
N SER A 492 23.89 -7.36 25.31
CA SER A 492 24.50 -8.30 26.26
C SER A 492 24.38 -9.75 25.79
N VAL A 493 23.39 -10.06 24.94
CA VAL A 493 23.15 -11.39 24.39
C VAL A 493 23.13 -11.32 22.87
N LEU A 494 23.92 -12.19 22.24
CA LEU A 494 23.99 -12.35 20.79
C LEU A 494 23.44 -13.74 20.42
N LEU A 495 22.38 -13.76 19.64
CA LEU A 495 21.68 -14.95 19.19
C LEU A 495 21.99 -15.20 17.71
N LEU A 496 22.54 -16.36 17.37
CA LEU A 496 22.95 -16.74 16.03
C LEU A 496 22.17 -17.97 15.56
N ASP A 497 21.20 -17.77 14.65
CA ASP A 497 20.36 -18.85 14.13
C ASP A 497 21.00 -19.43 12.86
N ASP A 498 21.78 -20.50 13.01
CA ASP A 498 22.51 -21.22 11.94
C ASP A 498 23.31 -20.30 10.99
N THR A 499 23.80 -19.20 11.55
CA THR A 499 24.46 -18.14 10.77
C THR A 499 25.84 -18.53 10.31
N THR A 500 26.47 -19.52 10.93
CA THR A 500 27.81 -19.98 10.62
C THR A 500 27.84 -20.98 9.47
N SER A 501 26.70 -21.56 9.09
CA SER A 501 26.59 -22.54 8.00
C SER A 501 27.05 -22.02 6.62
N ALA A 502 26.94 -20.71 6.37
CA ALA A 502 27.42 -20.06 5.14
C ALA A 502 28.86 -19.56 5.22
N LEU A 503 29.52 -19.70 6.37
CA LEU A 503 30.95 -19.37 6.55
C LEU A 503 31.81 -20.62 6.34
N ASP A 504 33.02 -20.44 5.84
CA ASP A 504 34.03 -21.47 5.90
C ASP A 504 34.50 -21.70 7.35
N THR A 505 35.00 -22.88 7.64
CA THR A 505 35.36 -23.31 8.99
C THR A 505 36.45 -22.40 9.63
N ILE A 506 37.36 -21.86 8.83
CA ILE A 506 38.42 -20.97 9.32
C ILE A 506 37.83 -19.64 9.76
N THR A 507 36.99 -19.03 8.91
CA THR A 507 36.31 -17.75 9.23
C THR A 507 35.38 -17.90 10.43
N GLU A 508 34.68 -19.03 10.56
CA GLU A 508 33.82 -19.33 11.70
C GLU A 508 34.61 -19.35 13.01
N SER A 509 35.73 -20.11 13.06
CA SER A 509 36.61 -20.13 14.22
C SER A 509 37.13 -18.76 14.62
N ILE A 510 37.61 -17.98 13.64
CA ILE A 510 38.11 -16.62 13.86
C ILE A 510 37.02 -15.71 14.48
N VAL A 511 35.79 -15.79 13.98
CA VAL A 511 34.67 -14.98 14.49
C VAL A 511 34.36 -15.36 15.94
N ILE A 512 34.27 -16.67 16.26
CA ILE A 512 33.99 -17.13 17.62
C ILE A 512 35.11 -16.74 18.59
N ASP A 513 36.36 -16.90 18.19
CA ASP A 513 37.52 -16.51 19.01
C ASP A 513 37.56 -14.99 19.26
N ARG A 514 37.29 -14.16 18.23
CA ARG A 514 37.20 -12.70 18.37
C ARG A 514 36.08 -12.26 19.29
N LEU A 515 34.89 -12.92 19.21
CA LEU A 515 33.77 -12.65 20.12
C LEU A 515 34.10 -12.97 21.57
N ARG A 516 34.77 -14.10 21.82
CA ARG A 516 35.24 -14.49 23.16
C ARG A 516 36.30 -13.55 23.72
N GLY A 517 37.23 -13.10 22.89
CA GLY A 517 38.30 -12.18 23.28
C GLY A 517 37.86 -10.72 23.40
N SER A 518 36.57 -10.42 23.17
CA SER A 518 36.08 -9.04 23.24
C SER A 518 36.07 -8.50 24.67
N GLU A 519 36.41 -7.23 24.86
CA GLU A 519 36.37 -6.55 26.16
C GLU A 519 34.96 -6.51 26.79
N ASN A 520 33.93 -6.59 25.97
CA ASN A 520 32.53 -6.66 26.42
C ASN A 520 32.14 -8.11 26.70
N ILE A 521 31.54 -8.36 27.86
CA ILE A 521 31.00 -9.67 28.21
C ILE A 521 29.74 -9.90 27.37
N ILE A 522 29.89 -10.66 26.27
CA ILE A 522 28.77 -11.01 25.37
C ILE A 522 28.41 -12.48 25.58
N THR A 523 27.20 -12.74 25.99
CA THR A 523 26.67 -14.11 26.01
C THR A 523 26.26 -14.50 24.60
N THR A 524 26.92 -15.49 24.00
CA THR A 524 26.67 -15.90 22.61
C THR A 524 25.94 -17.23 22.57
N ILE A 525 24.76 -17.26 21.93
CA ILE A 525 23.95 -18.47 21.78
C ILE A 525 23.85 -18.77 20.29
N ILE A 526 24.36 -19.94 19.88
CA ILE A 526 24.50 -20.34 18.48
C ILE A 526 23.66 -21.59 18.23
N VAL A 527 22.75 -21.56 17.26
CA VAL A 527 22.19 -22.77 16.68
C VAL A 527 23.18 -23.31 15.66
N ALA A 528 23.67 -24.52 15.85
CA ALA A 528 24.61 -25.13 14.92
C ALA A 528 24.33 -26.62 14.70
N SER A 529 24.72 -27.09 13.51
CA SER A 529 24.71 -28.48 13.09
C SER A 529 26.10 -29.01 12.78
N ARG A 530 27.15 -28.14 12.82
CA ARG A 530 28.53 -28.54 12.54
C ARG A 530 29.26 -28.97 13.82
N PRO A 531 29.90 -30.17 13.82
CA PRO A 531 30.69 -30.63 14.96
C PRO A 531 31.80 -29.66 15.37
N SER A 532 32.42 -28.94 14.39
CA SER A 532 33.46 -27.95 14.66
C SER A 532 32.96 -26.78 15.53
N THR A 533 31.77 -26.27 15.25
CA THR A 533 31.14 -25.20 16.04
C THR A 533 30.76 -25.68 17.43
N ILE A 534 30.23 -26.91 17.52
CA ILE A 534 29.80 -27.52 18.78
C ILE A 534 31.01 -27.73 19.72
N ALA A 535 32.14 -28.15 19.17
CA ALA A 535 33.39 -28.33 19.94
C ALA A 535 33.95 -27.02 20.53
N LEU A 536 33.64 -25.88 19.94
CA LEU A 536 34.02 -24.54 20.42
C LEU A 536 33.11 -24.02 21.56
N ALA A 537 32.02 -24.67 21.88
CA ALA A 537 31.08 -24.22 22.90
C ALA A 537 31.58 -24.49 24.33
N ASP A 538 31.31 -23.56 25.25
CA ASP A 538 31.49 -23.78 26.68
C ASP A 538 30.42 -24.75 27.21
N GLU A 539 29.22 -24.73 26.57
CA GLU A 539 28.09 -25.53 26.98
C GLU A 539 27.19 -25.81 25.78
N VAL A 540 26.56 -26.97 25.77
CA VAL A 540 25.60 -27.40 24.73
C VAL A 540 24.23 -27.60 25.34
N ILE A 541 23.20 -27.08 24.66
CA ILE A 541 21.79 -27.28 24.96
C ILE A 541 21.22 -28.24 23.90
N PHE A 542 20.77 -29.41 24.32
CA PHE A 542 20.20 -30.42 23.43
C PHE A 542 18.68 -30.40 23.50
N ILE A 543 18.03 -30.09 22.35
CA ILE A 543 16.58 -29.98 22.24
C ILE A 543 16.02 -31.09 21.36
N GLU A 544 15.05 -31.82 21.89
CA GLU A 544 14.31 -32.87 21.21
C GLU A 544 12.80 -32.64 21.32
N ASN A 545 12.09 -32.68 20.21
CA ASN A 545 10.61 -32.60 20.18
C ASN A 545 10.04 -31.43 20.99
N GLY A 546 10.73 -30.30 20.99
CA GLY A 546 10.35 -29.09 21.70
C GLY A 546 10.65 -29.07 23.19
N LYS A 547 11.43 -30.01 23.71
CA LYS A 547 11.84 -30.09 25.11
C LYS A 547 13.35 -29.96 25.25
N LEU A 548 13.79 -29.43 26.38
CA LEU A 548 15.17 -29.55 26.80
C LEU A 548 15.42 -31.04 27.19
N SER A 549 16.25 -31.74 26.39
CA SER A 549 16.58 -33.13 26.62
C SER A 549 17.79 -33.23 27.55
N ASP A 550 18.83 -32.43 27.32
CA ASP A 550 20.03 -32.42 28.13
C ASP A 550 20.79 -31.08 27.98
N GLN A 551 21.64 -30.75 28.99
CA GLN A 551 22.47 -29.51 29.00
C GLN A 551 23.80 -29.84 29.70
N GLY A 552 24.95 -29.43 29.11
CA GLY A 552 26.26 -29.61 29.66
C GLY A 552 27.39 -29.48 28.65
N SER A 553 28.61 -29.87 28.98
CA SER A 553 29.73 -29.85 28.03
C SER A 553 29.53 -30.88 26.91
N HIS A 554 30.07 -30.60 25.71
CA HIS A 554 30.04 -31.56 24.60
C HIS A 554 30.55 -32.97 24.96
N PRO A 555 31.71 -33.13 25.65
CA PRO A 555 32.18 -34.43 26.07
C PRO A 555 31.23 -35.16 27.04
N ASP A 556 30.64 -34.43 28.01
CA ASP A 556 29.73 -35.02 28.98
C ASP A 556 28.47 -35.55 28.31
N LEU A 557 27.92 -34.77 27.36
CA LEU A 557 26.73 -35.17 26.60
C LEU A 557 27.01 -36.41 25.73
N LEU A 558 28.17 -36.48 25.10
CA LEU A 558 28.58 -37.67 24.35
C LEU A 558 28.66 -38.91 25.20
N MET A 559 29.08 -38.80 26.47
CA MET A 559 29.17 -39.93 27.39
C MET A 559 27.81 -40.39 27.90
N ARG A 560 26.92 -39.48 28.30
CA ARG A 560 25.69 -39.81 29.01
C ARG A 560 24.43 -39.88 28.14
N SER A 561 24.37 -39.17 26.99
CA SER A 561 23.18 -39.12 26.15
C SER A 561 23.32 -39.93 24.87
N GLY A 562 22.58 -41.04 24.76
CA GLY A 562 22.55 -41.90 23.57
C GLY A 562 21.98 -41.18 22.34
N ASN A 563 20.91 -40.39 22.53
CA ASN A 563 20.27 -39.64 21.47
C ASN A 563 21.19 -38.52 20.95
N TYR A 564 21.95 -37.87 21.84
CA TYR A 564 22.93 -36.88 21.45
C TYR A 564 24.06 -37.49 20.59
N ARG A 565 24.57 -38.67 20.96
CA ARG A 565 25.56 -39.38 20.15
C ARG A 565 25.06 -39.72 18.76
N LEU A 566 23.84 -40.22 18.66
CA LEU A 566 23.20 -40.50 17.35
C LEU A 566 23.08 -39.24 16.49
N LEU A 567 22.71 -38.12 17.11
CA LEU A 567 22.64 -36.83 16.39
C LEU A 567 24.02 -36.39 15.89
N MET A 568 25.05 -36.50 16.71
CA MET A 568 26.43 -36.16 16.31
C MET A 568 26.93 -37.04 15.16
N GLN A 569 26.67 -38.33 15.22
CA GLN A 569 27.00 -39.28 14.16
C GLN A 569 26.28 -38.90 12.84
N SER A 570 25.01 -38.45 12.90
CA SER A 570 24.31 -38.01 11.70
C SER A 570 24.95 -36.77 11.11
N PHE A 571 25.37 -35.79 11.91
CA PHE A 571 26.06 -34.60 11.45
C PHE A 571 27.44 -34.88 10.80
N GLU A 572 28.15 -35.88 11.32
CA GLU A 572 29.42 -36.36 10.72
C GLU A 572 29.18 -37.04 9.38
N HIS A 573 28.16 -37.91 9.31
CA HIS A 573 27.83 -38.65 8.10
C HIS A 573 27.36 -37.72 6.96
N ASP A 574 26.52 -36.74 7.28
CA ASP A 574 26.08 -35.71 6.28
C ASP A 574 27.26 -34.89 5.76
N ARG A 575 28.28 -34.63 6.58
CA ARG A 575 29.51 -33.94 6.17
C ARG A 575 30.32 -34.78 5.17
N ASP A 576 30.46 -36.07 5.41
CA ASP A 576 31.26 -36.98 4.58
C ASP A 576 30.57 -37.25 3.23
N GLN A 577 29.26 -37.18 3.16
CA GLN A 577 28.50 -37.29 1.90
C GLN A 577 28.38 -35.96 1.12
N GLY A 578 28.41 -34.80 1.76
CA GLY A 578 28.37 -33.47 1.15
C GLY A 578 29.72 -32.98 0.62
N GLY A 579 30.78 -33.71 0.79
CA GLY A 579 32.16 -33.40 0.37
C GLY A 579 32.61 -33.99 -0.97
N LEU A 580 31.67 -34.49 -1.82
CA LEU A 580 31.93 -34.96 -3.19
C LEU A 580 31.52 -33.92 -4.24
#